data_9ed09a653d6a5d00b946259c4f4d5d21
#
_entry.id   9ed09a653d6a5d00b946259c4f4d5d21
#
_cell.length_a   1.000
_cell.length_b   1.000
_cell.length_c   1.000
_cell.angle_alpha   90.00
_cell.angle_beta   90.00
_cell.angle_gamma   90.00
#
_symmetry.space_group_name_H-M   'P 1'
#
loop_
_entity.id
_entity.type
_entity.pdbx_description
1 polymer ?
#
loop_
_entity_poly.entity_id
_entity_poly.type
_entity_poly.pdbx_seq_one_letter_code
_entity_poly.pdbx_strand_id
1 'polypeptide(L)'
;KKYPKILLSVPIMAWTFFLYILGVKTKTQFKEKMYRFLTYVPDIDSALNDFWNVNEHKVKSWYKDRQKDDDVIISASPEFLLKPICERLGIKNLMASKVDKHTGLYDGENCWGEEKVKRLYEKFPNAKCEEFYSDSLSDTPLAEIADKAMIIRGNELIEWNEYKPSKLKMFLSREFLSFLIVGGINTVSNVIFSTIYSLFIPNTTLAFFPGYITSNVVSYLLNSKLTFKERLGFVKFIKFFISYIPNFIIQTIIVWLFDNFIHG
;
A
#
# COMPACT_ATOMS: atom_id res chain seq x y z
N LYS A 1 -17.17 -20.62 0.31
CA LYS A 1 -17.61 -21.72 1.19
C LYS A 1 -16.75 -22.99 1.09
N LYS A 2 -15.98 -23.20 -0.01
CA LYS A 2 -15.17 -24.43 -0.26
C LYS A 2 -14.01 -24.58 0.76
N TYR A 3 -13.42 -23.49 1.24
CA TYR A 3 -12.26 -23.51 2.12
C TYR A 3 -12.45 -22.56 3.34
N PRO A 4 -13.27 -22.92 4.35
CA PRO A 4 -13.58 -22.02 5.46
C PRO A 4 -12.37 -21.67 6.34
N LYS A 5 -11.37 -22.55 6.40
CA LYS A 5 -10.12 -22.29 7.15
C LYS A 5 -9.32 -21.08 6.65
N ILE A 6 -9.56 -20.61 5.41
CA ILE A 6 -8.93 -19.36 4.89
C ILE A 6 -9.26 -18.17 5.80
N LEU A 7 -10.44 -18.15 6.43
CA LEU A 7 -10.84 -17.08 7.35
C LEU A 7 -9.90 -16.94 8.55
N LEU A 8 -9.19 -17.98 8.94
CA LEU A 8 -8.18 -17.94 10.01
C LEU A 8 -6.96 -17.08 9.64
N SER A 9 -6.73 -16.82 8.36
CA SER A 9 -5.65 -15.93 7.91
C SER A 9 -6.03 -14.44 7.99
N VAL A 10 -7.31 -14.09 8.06
CA VAL A 10 -7.79 -12.70 8.00
C VAL A 10 -7.23 -11.81 9.10
N PRO A 11 -7.21 -12.21 10.40
CA PRO A 11 -6.64 -11.36 11.46
C PRO A 11 -5.15 -11.08 11.24
N ILE A 12 -4.38 -12.08 10.79
CA ILE A 12 -2.95 -11.94 10.49
C ILE A 12 -2.74 -11.01 9.30
N MET A 13 -3.58 -11.14 8.27
CA MET A 13 -3.55 -10.26 7.10
C MET A 13 -3.85 -8.81 7.49
N ALA A 14 -4.91 -8.58 8.27
CA ALA A 14 -5.29 -7.24 8.74
C ALA A 14 -4.18 -6.60 9.59
N TRP A 15 -3.60 -7.35 10.54
CA TRP A 15 -2.47 -6.89 11.35
C TRP A 15 -1.23 -6.56 10.49
N THR A 16 -0.89 -7.43 9.55
CA THR A 16 0.27 -7.21 8.68
C THR A 16 0.03 -6.06 7.70
N PHE A 17 -1.21 -5.86 7.24
CA PHE A 17 -1.60 -4.70 6.45
C PHE A 17 -1.43 -3.40 7.25
N PHE A 18 -1.86 -3.36 8.51
CA PHE A 18 -1.63 -2.23 9.40
C PHE A 18 -0.13 -1.92 9.54
N LEU A 19 0.71 -2.93 9.78
CA LEU A 19 2.17 -2.75 9.84
C LEU A 19 2.77 -2.31 8.49
N TYR A 20 2.19 -2.73 7.37
CA TYR A 20 2.60 -2.25 6.05
C TYR A 20 2.24 -0.78 5.85
N ILE A 21 1.05 -0.35 6.25
CA ILE A 21 0.65 1.07 6.19
C ILE A 21 1.61 1.92 7.02
N LEU A 22 1.95 1.52 8.22
CA LEU A 22 2.93 2.19 9.07
C LEU A 22 4.38 2.12 8.55
N GLY A 23 4.66 1.34 7.50
CA GLY A 23 5.99 1.21 6.93
C GLY A 23 6.95 0.31 7.69
N VAL A 24 6.46 -0.40 8.70
CA VAL A 24 7.23 -1.40 9.46
C VAL A 24 7.47 -2.65 8.62
N LYS A 25 6.52 -3.00 7.75
CA LYS A 25 6.62 -4.13 6.81
C LYS A 25 6.71 -3.66 5.37
N THR A 26 7.46 -4.39 4.55
CA THR A 26 7.51 -4.18 3.10
C THR A 26 6.26 -4.72 2.42
N LYS A 27 6.03 -4.30 1.17
CA LYS A 27 4.93 -4.82 0.34
C LYS A 27 5.05 -6.34 0.13
N THR A 28 6.26 -6.86 -0.04
CA THR A 28 6.53 -8.30 -0.18
C THR A 28 6.18 -9.04 1.09
N GLN A 29 6.66 -8.58 2.26
CA GLN A 29 6.33 -9.18 3.54
C GLN A 29 4.82 -9.19 3.85
N PHE A 30 4.10 -8.13 3.45
CA PHE A 30 2.64 -8.12 3.55
C PHE A 30 2.01 -9.17 2.63
N LYS A 31 2.45 -9.25 1.36
CA LYS A 31 1.94 -10.23 0.40
C LYS A 31 2.19 -11.68 0.84
N GLU A 32 3.35 -12.00 1.41
CA GLU A 32 3.64 -13.33 1.96
C GLU A 32 2.65 -13.73 3.06
N LYS A 33 2.32 -12.81 3.96
CA LYS A 33 1.31 -13.08 4.99
C LYS A 33 -0.10 -13.18 4.39
N MET A 34 -0.38 -12.41 3.34
CA MET A 34 -1.62 -12.52 2.59
C MET A 34 -1.72 -13.90 1.91
N TYR A 35 -0.65 -14.36 1.24
CA TYR A 35 -0.66 -15.65 0.54
C TYR A 35 -0.62 -16.86 1.47
N ARG A 36 -0.41 -16.68 2.77
CA ARG A 36 -0.46 -17.78 3.74
C ARG A 36 -1.77 -18.58 3.70
N PHE A 37 -2.86 -18.00 3.19
CA PHE A 37 -4.10 -18.74 3.01
C PHE A 37 -3.96 -19.97 2.10
N LEU A 38 -2.95 -19.99 1.22
CA LEU A 38 -2.66 -21.12 0.33
C LEU A 38 -2.41 -22.42 1.12
N THR A 39 -1.84 -22.33 2.32
CA THR A 39 -1.61 -23.50 3.19
C THR A 39 -2.93 -24.21 3.59
N TYR A 40 -4.07 -23.55 3.42
CA TYR A 40 -5.39 -24.12 3.71
C TYR A 40 -6.10 -24.67 2.48
N VAL A 41 -5.45 -24.62 1.30
CA VAL A 41 -5.98 -25.12 0.03
C VAL A 41 -5.26 -26.43 -0.31
N PRO A 42 -5.91 -27.60 -0.15
CA PRO A 42 -5.24 -28.90 -0.33
C PRO A 42 -4.76 -29.15 -1.75
N ASP A 43 -5.56 -28.77 -2.73
CA ASP A 43 -5.28 -28.90 -4.17
C ASP A 43 -5.40 -27.54 -4.83
N ILE A 44 -4.25 -26.90 -4.99
CA ILE A 44 -4.16 -25.53 -5.54
C ILE A 44 -4.35 -25.57 -7.05
N ASP A 45 -3.88 -26.60 -7.74
CA ASP A 45 -3.99 -26.69 -9.19
C ASP A 45 -5.44 -26.85 -9.62
N SER A 46 -6.21 -27.71 -8.93
CA SER A 46 -7.65 -27.83 -9.13
C SER A 46 -8.38 -26.50 -8.81
N ALA A 47 -8.02 -25.87 -7.71
CA ALA A 47 -8.63 -24.58 -7.31
C ALA A 47 -8.37 -23.47 -8.33
N LEU A 48 -7.18 -23.44 -8.94
CA LEU A 48 -6.83 -22.49 -10.00
C LEU A 48 -7.57 -22.77 -11.30
N ASN A 49 -7.72 -24.03 -11.68
CA ASN A 49 -8.52 -24.40 -12.84
C ASN A 49 -9.98 -23.99 -12.66
N ASP A 50 -10.59 -24.29 -11.51
CA ASP A 50 -11.94 -23.84 -11.17
C ASP A 50 -12.05 -22.30 -11.23
N PHE A 51 -11.05 -21.59 -10.68
CA PHE A 51 -11.00 -20.13 -10.69
C PHE A 51 -11.00 -19.58 -12.13
N TRP A 52 -10.13 -20.09 -12.99
CA TRP A 52 -10.01 -19.59 -14.35
C TRP A 52 -11.18 -20.03 -15.24
N ASN A 53 -11.78 -21.22 -15.02
CA ASN A 53 -13.00 -21.61 -15.70
C ASN A 53 -14.14 -20.60 -15.49
N VAL A 54 -14.23 -20.03 -14.29
CA VAL A 54 -15.25 -19.01 -13.96
C VAL A 54 -14.83 -17.60 -14.40
N ASN A 55 -13.52 -17.29 -14.45
CA ASN A 55 -13.05 -15.91 -14.58
C ASN A 55 -12.38 -15.58 -15.93
N GLU A 56 -12.15 -16.55 -16.81
CA GLU A 56 -11.52 -16.34 -18.11
C GLU A 56 -12.26 -15.31 -18.97
N HIS A 57 -13.60 -15.26 -18.88
CA HIS A 57 -14.42 -14.28 -19.59
C HIS A 57 -14.13 -12.82 -19.18
N LYS A 58 -13.43 -12.60 -18.05
CA LYS A 58 -13.02 -11.27 -17.56
C LYS A 58 -11.74 -10.77 -18.23
N VAL A 59 -11.07 -11.59 -19.04
CA VAL A 59 -9.99 -11.10 -19.90
C VAL A 59 -10.57 -10.05 -20.84
N LYS A 60 -9.93 -8.90 -20.86
CA LYS A 60 -10.44 -7.74 -21.58
C LYS A 60 -10.51 -8.00 -23.09
N SER A 61 -11.66 -7.68 -23.71
CA SER A 61 -11.86 -7.87 -25.14
C SER A 61 -10.81 -7.12 -25.98
N TRP A 62 -10.51 -5.89 -25.61
CA TRP A 62 -9.51 -5.07 -26.31
C TRP A 62 -8.12 -5.75 -26.37
N TYR A 63 -7.76 -6.57 -25.38
CA TYR A 63 -6.50 -7.32 -25.39
C TYR A 63 -6.52 -8.42 -26.43
N LYS A 64 -7.61 -9.20 -26.49
CA LYS A 64 -7.75 -10.28 -27.49
C LYS A 64 -7.63 -9.77 -28.92
N ASP A 65 -8.17 -8.56 -29.18
CA ASP A 65 -8.12 -7.93 -30.51
C ASP A 65 -6.72 -7.41 -30.88
N ARG A 66 -5.82 -7.23 -29.90
CA ARG A 66 -4.47 -6.68 -30.06
C ARG A 66 -3.35 -7.65 -29.77
N GLN A 67 -3.69 -8.84 -29.26
CA GLN A 67 -2.71 -9.83 -28.87
C GLN A 67 -1.77 -10.19 -30.02
N LYS A 68 -0.48 -10.19 -29.73
CA LYS A 68 0.59 -10.61 -30.64
C LYS A 68 1.33 -11.84 -30.10
N ASP A 69 1.99 -12.59 -30.97
CA ASP A 69 2.73 -13.81 -30.60
C ASP A 69 3.93 -13.54 -29.69
N ASP A 70 4.48 -12.35 -29.72
CA ASP A 70 5.63 -11.88 -28.97
C ASP A 70 5.25 -11.08 -27.70
N ASP A 71 3.96 -10.98 -27.38
CA ASP A 71 3.51 -10.34 -26.15
C ASP A 71 4.19 -10.89 -24.90
N VAL A 72 4.54 -9.97 -23.99
CA VAL A 72 5.15 -10.30 -22.72
C VAL A 72 4.23 -9.84 -21.57
N ILE A 73 3.75 -10.79 -20.78
CA ILE A 73 3.03 -10.46 -19.54
C ILE A 73 4.01 -10.32 -18.40
N ILE A 74 4.09 -9.12 -17.80
CA ILE A 74 4.96 -8.83 -16.66
C ILE A 74 4.11 -8.43 -15.45
N SER A 75 4.13 -9.24 -14.39
CA SER A 75 3.20 -9.09 -13.28
C SER A 75 3.83 -9.29 -11.90
N ALA A 76 3.37 -8.49 -10.94
CA ALA A 76 3.67 -8.69 -9.52
C ALA A 76 2.80 -9.77 -8.84
N SER A 77 1.91 -10.42 -9.59
CA SER A 77 1.14 -11.57 -9.13
C SER A 77 1.99 -12.85 -9.14
N PRO A 78 1.62 -13.89 -8.38
CA PRO A 78 2.32 -15.17 -8.43
C PRO A 78 2.29 -15.81 -9.83
N GLU A 79 3.41 -16.34 -10.27
CA GLU A 79 3.53 -16.99 -11.57
C GLU A 79 2.55 -18.17 -11.71
N PHE A 80 2.44 -19.02 -10.70
CA PHE A 80 1.54 -20.19 -10.70
C PHE A 80 0.05 -19.79 -10.87
N LEU A 81 -0.33 -18.57 -10.44
CA LEU A 81 -1.68 -18.04 -10.62
C LEU A 81 -1.96 -17.65 -12.08
N LEU A 82 -0.97 -17.05 -12.75
CA LEU A 82 -1.16 -16.49 -14.10
C LEU A 82 -0.85 -17.52 -15.20
N LYS A 83 0.03 -18.48 -14.93
CA LYS A 83 0.45 -19.47 -15.90
C LYS A 83 -0.70 -20.19 -16.60
N PRO A 84 -1.75 -20.70 -15.89
CA PRO A 84 -2.85 -21.40 -16.55
C PRO A 84 -3.63 -20.53 -17.54
N ILE A 85 -3.85 -19.25 -17.23
CA ILE A 85 -4.57 -18.36 -18.15
C ILE A 85 -3.68 -17.94 -19.32
N CYS A 86 -2.39 -17.73 -19.12
CA CYS A 86 -1.45 -17.45 -20.19
C CYS A 86 -1.41 -18.61 -21.20
N GLU A 87 -1.37 -19.83 -20.71
CA GLU A 87 -1.40 -21.05 -21.54
C GLU A 87 -2.70 -21.13 -22.36
N ARG A 88 -3.87 -20.88 -21.74
CA ARG A 88 -5.18 -20.86 -22.44
C ARG A 88 -5.28 -19.78 -23.53
N LEU A 89 -4.64 -18.64 -23.31
CA LEU A 89 -4.60 -17.53 -24.25
C LEU A 89 -3.47 -17.63 -25.29
N GLY A 90 -2.64 -18.66 -25.23
CA GLY A 90 -1.50 -18.84 -26.14
C GLY A 90 -0.34 -17.87 -25.88
N ILE A 91 -0.29 -17.24 -24.69
CA ILE A 91 0.78 -16.30 -24.31
C ILE A 91 2.03 -17.09 -23.93
N LYS A 92 3.11 -16.87 -24.66
CA LYS A 92 4.37 -17.63 -24.51
C LYS A 92 5.31 -17.02 -23.47
N ASN A 93 5.21 -15.71 -23.25
CA ASN A 93 6.16 -14.98 -22.41
C ASN A 93 5.48 -14.46 -21.15
N LEU A 94 5.65 -15.17 -20.05
CA LEU A 94 5.23 -14.74 -18.72
C LEU A 94 6.46 -14.44 -17.87
N MET A 95 6.47 -13.29 -17.21
CA MET A 95 7.40 -12.87 -16.17
C MET A 95 6.58 -12.44 -14.95
N ALA A 96 6.60 -13.22 -13.91
CA ALA A 96 5.80 -12.95 -12.73
C ALA A 96 6.60 -13.20 -11.45
N SER A 97 6.02 -12.84 -10.31
CA SER A 97 6.68 -13.13 -9.03
C SER A 97 6.71 -14.62 -8.78
N LYS A 98 7.89 -15.14 -8.50
CA LYS A 98 8.04 -16.52 -8.06
C LYS A 98 7.57 -16.62 -6.62
N VAL A 99 6.51 -17.37 -6.41
CA VAL A 99 5.91 -17.61 -5.09
C VAL A 99 5.64 -19.09 -4.98
N ASP A 100 6.07 -19.69 -3.89
CA ASP A 100 5.76 -21.09 -3.60
C ASP A 100 4.25 -21.24 -3.36
N LYS A 101 3.61 -22.10 -4.16
CA LYS A 101 2.16 -22.26 -4.14
C LYS A 101 1.61 -22.93 -2.87
N HIS A 102 2.45 -23.57 -2.07
CA HIS A 102 2.02 -24.26 -0.85
C HIS A 102 2.24 -23.41 0.39
N THR A 103 3.32 -22.60 0.43
CA THR A 103 3.67 -21.78 1.59
C THR A 103 3.30 -20.31 1.43
N GLY A 104 3.17 -19.83 0.19
CA GLY A 104 2.95 -18.43 -0.13
C GLY A 104 4.20 -17.55 0.03
N LEU A 105 5.37 -18.13 0.25
CA LEU A 105 6.64 -17.42 0.37
C LEU A 105 7.20 -17.07 -1.00
N TYR A 106 7.84 -15.91 -1.09
CA TYR A 106 8.54 -15.49 -2.31
C TYR A 106 9.86 -16.25 -2.47
N ASP A 107 10.11 -16.72 -3.68
CA ASP A 107 11.41 -17.19 -4.13
C ASP A 107 12.05 -16.10 -5.00
N GLY A 108 12.84 -15.25 -4.35
CA GLY A 108 13.45 -14.07 -4.95
C GLY A 108 12.62 -12.79 -4.82
N GLU A 109 12.92 -11.81 -5.65
CA GLU A 109 12.32 -10.47 -5.59
C GLU A 109 10.87 -10.44 -6.13
N ASN A 110 10.06 -9.54 -5.57
CA ASN A 110 8.73 -9.28 -6.10
C ASN A 110 8.83 -8.54 -7.45
N CYS A 111 8.24 -9.07 -8.49
CA CYS A 111 8.23 -8.51 -9.85
C CYS A 111 7.39 -7.21 -9.89
N TRP A 112 7.93 -6.12 -9.34
CA TRP A 112 7.23 -4.85 -9.16
C TRP A 112 8.17 -3.65 -9.36
N GLY A 113 7.66 -2.57 -9.99
CA GLY A 113 8.45 -1.37 -10.26
C GLY A 113 9.64 -1.66 -11.16
N GLU A 114 10.82 -1.20 -10.78
CA GLU A 114 12.09 -1.37 -11.51
C GLU A 114 12.46 -2.83 -11.74
N GLU A 115 12.08 -3.74 -10.84
CA GLU A 115 12.35 -5.16 -11.02
C GLU A 115 11.69 -5.73 -12.29
N LYS A 116 10.59 -5.15 -12.75
CA LYS A 116 9.95 -5.53 -14.01
C LYS A 116 10.84 -5.22 -15.22
N VAL A 117 11.44 -4.03 -15.24
CA VAL A 117 12.35 -3.60 -16.29
C VAL A 117 13.62 -4.46 -16.30
N LYS A 118 14.19 -4.69 -15.12
CA LYS A 118 15.35 -5.55 -14.96
C LYS A 118 15.11 -6.94 -15.54
N ARG A 119 14.01 -7.61 -15.18
CA ARG A 119 13.67 -8.94 -15.69
C ARG A 119 13.39 -8.95 -17.18
N LEU A 120 12.80 -7.89 -17.72
CA LEU A 120 12.59 -7.76 -19.16
C LEU A 120 13.93 -7.81 -19.89
N TYR A 121 14.90 -7.00 -19.50
CA TYR A 121 16.20 -6.95 -20.16
C TYR A 121 17.11 -8.13 -19.82
N GLU A 122 16.97 -8.78 -18.67
CA GLU A 122 17.66 -10.04 -18.38
C GLU A 122 17.24 -11.16 -19.33
N LYS A 123 15.93 -11.23 -19.66
CA LYS A 123 15.42 -12.26 -20.57
C LYS A 123 15.53 -11.85 -22.04
N PHE A 124 15.38 -10.58 -22.34
CA PHE A 124 15.40 -10.01 -23.68
C PHE A 124 16.30 -8.76 -23.72
N PRO A 125 17.63 -8.92 -23.80
CA PRO A 125 18.57 -7.79 -23.67
C PRO A 125 18.38 -6.67 -24.71
N ASN A 126 17.84 -7.00 -25.88
CA ASN A 126 17.59 -6.05 -26.98
C ASN A 126 16.10 -5.76 -27.19
N ALA A 127 15.25 -6.01 -26.19
CA ALA A 127 13.82 -5.77 -26.31
C ALA A 127 13.54 -4.31 -26.60
N LYS A 128 12.67 -4.06 -27.57
CA LYS A 128 12.01 -2.78 -27.79
C LYS A 128 10.55 -2.94 -27.40
N CYS A 129 10.06 -2.05 -26.57
CA CYS A 129 8.68 -2.04 -26.14
C CYS A 129 7.89 -1.07 -27.03
N GLU A 130 7.24 -1.57 -28.07
CA GLU A 130 6.41 -0.75 -28.95
C GLU A 130 5.18 -0.20 -28.21
N GLU A 131 4.46 -1.07 -27.53
CA GLU A 131 3.24 -0.70 -26.81
C GLU A 131 3.25 -1.29 -25.39
N PHE A 132 2.87 -0.49 -24.41
CA PHE A 132 2.77 -0.88 -23.02
C PHE A 132 1.38 -0.56 -22.46
N TYR A 133 0.81 -1.49 -21.71
CA TYR A 133 -0.50 -1.37 -21.12
C TYR A 133 -0.47 -1.76 -19.64
N SER A 134 -0.94 -0.88 -18.75
CA SER A 134 -1.07 -1.19 -17.32
C SER A 134 -2.25 -0.44 -16.69
N ASP A 135 -2.75 -0.97 -15.57
CA ASP A 135 -3.76 -0.31 -14.75
C ASP A 135 -3.16 0.44 -13.54
N SER A 136 -1.83 0.46 -13.42
CA SER A 136 -1.12 0.98 -12.24
C SER A 136 0.04 1.91 -12.61
N LEU A 137 0.06 3.10 -12.00
CA LEU A 137 1.21 4.01 -12.08
C LEU A 137 2.48 3.47 -11.44
N SER A 138 2.41 2.38 -10.66
CA SER A 138 3.61 1.69 -10.17
C SER A 138 4.45 1.06 -11.27
N ASP A 139 3.90 0.97 -12.47
CA ASP A 139 4.55 0.43 -13.65
C ASP A 139 5.13 1.51 -14.57
N THR A 140 5.25 2.77 -14.06
CA THR A 140 5.92 3.88 -14.75
C THR A 140 7.29 3.51 -15.32
N PRO A 141 8.16 2.74 -14.63
CA PRO A 141 9.44 2.35 -15.22
C PRO A 141 9.33 1.57 -16.54
N LEU A 142 8.29 0.75 -16.73
CA LEU A 142 8.02 0.10 -18.02
C LEU A 142 7.40 1.07 -19.03
N ALA A 143 6.55 1.98 -18.57
CA ALA A 143 5.95 2.98 -19.45
C ALA A 143 6.99 3.95 -20.04
N GLU A 144 8.05 4.27 -19.30
CA GLU A 144 9.13 5.16 -19.72
C GLU A 144 10.04 4.57 -20.82
N ILE A 145 10.10 3.24 -20.93
CA ILE A 145 10.89 2.55 -21.96
C ILE A 145 10.06 2.15 -23.18
N ALA A 146 8.74 2.39 -23.16
CA ALA A 146 7.83 2.05 -24.25
C ALA A 146 7.68 3.23 -25.22
N ASP A 147 7.61 2.93 -26.51
CA ASP A 147 7.32 3.95 -27.53
C ASP A 147 5.91 4.54 -27.33
N LYS A 148 4.95 3.70 -26.93
CA LYS A 148 3.59 4.09 -26.59
C LYS A 148 3.13 3.41 -25.32
N ALA A 149 2.78 4.19 -24.31
CA ALA A 149 2.28 3.69 -23.04
C ALA A 149 0.81 4.11 -22.79
N MET A 150 -0.02 3.16 -22.38
CA MET A 150 -1.44 3.35 -22.11
C MET A 150 -1.80 2.89 -20.71
N ILE A 151 -2.58 3.72 -20.00
CA ILE A 151 -3.19 3.32 -18.74
C ILE A 151 -4.62 2.84 -18.96
N ILE A 152 -4.96 1.72 -18.34
CA ILE A 152 -6.25 1.06 -18.51
C ILE A 152 -7.18 1.47 -17.36
N ARG A 153 -8.39 1.94 -17.70
CA ARG A 153 -9.47 2.22 -16.74
C ARG A 153 -10.76 1.57 -17.22
N GLY A 154 -11.10 0.45 -16.59
CA GLY A 154 -12.22 -0.36 -17.08
C GLY A 154 -11.93 -0.92 -18.47
N ASN A 155 -12.59 -0.40 -19.50
CA ASN A 155 -12.34 -0.71 -20.91
C ASN A 155 -11.71 0.46 -21.68
N GLU A 156 -11.47 1.57 -21.02
CA GLU A 156 -10.86 2.75 -21.63
C GLU A 156 -9.35 2.65 -21.63
N LEU A 157 -8.72 3.05 -22.72
CA LEU A 157 -7.28 3.18 -22.90
C LEU A 157 -6.97 4.68 -22.95
N ILE A 158 -6.19 5.16 -21.99
CA ILE A 158 -5.83 6.56 -21.84
C ILE A 158 -4.32 6.66 -22.01
N GLU A 159 -3.82 7.63 -22.76
CA GLU A 159 -2.38 7.84 -22.86
C GLU A 159 -1.75 8.11 -21.51
N TRP A 160 -0.58 7.51 -21.27
CA TRP A 160 0.08 7.56 -19.96
C TRP A 160 0.29 8.96 -19.44
N ASN A 161 0.74 9.86 -20.34
CA ASN A 161 1.03 11.25 -20.00
C ASN A 161 -0.22 12.13 -19.76
N GLU A 162 -1.36 11.71 -20.30
CA GLU A 162 -2.64 12.42 -20.13
C GLU A 162 -3.39 11.97 -18.87
N TYR A 163 -3.03 10.81 -18.33
CA TYR A 163 -3.74 10.25 -17.18
C TYR A 163 -3.48 11.04 -15.90
N LYS A 164 -4.54 11.54 -15.30
CA LYS A 164 -4.53 12.18 -13.98
C LYS A 164 -5.24 11.27 -12.97
N PRO A 165 -4.52 10.79 -11.94
CA PRO A 165 -5.17 9.98 -10.89
C PRO A 165 -6.25 10.80 -10.17
N SER A 166 -7.37 10.16 -9.85
CA SER A 166 -8.44 10.84 -9.11
C SER A 166 -7.95 11.28 -7.72
N LYS A 167 -8.43 12.44 -7.25
CA LYS A 167 -8.11 12.95 -5.90
C LYS A 167 -8.43 11.93 -4.81
N LEU A 168 -9.48 11.13 -4.98
CA LEU A 168 -9.85 10.07 -4.03
C LEU A 168 -8.74 9.03 -3.84
N LYS A 169 -7.98 8.68 -4.90
CA LYS A 169 -6.84 7.76 -4.78
C LYS A 169 -5.72 8.31 -3.92
N MET A 170 -5.55 9.62 -3.88
CA MET A 170 -4.57 10.27 -3.01
C MET A 170 -4.93 10.07 -1.52
N PHE A 171 -6.22 10.16 -1.16
CA PHE A 171 -6.70 9.89 0.21
C PHE A 171 -6.62 8.41 0.61
N LEU A 172 -6.48 7.51 -0.33
CA LEU A 172 -6.25 6.08 -0.09
C LEU A 172 -4.77 5.70 -0.23
N SER A 173 -3.87 6.68 -0.38
CA SER A 173 -2.44 6.41 -0.40
C SER A 173 -1.97 5.89 0.96
N ARG A 174 -0.91 5.09 0.92
CA ARG A 174 -0.30 4.56 2.14
C ARG A 174 0.18 5.68 3.07
N GLU A 175 0.76 6.73 2.48
CA GLU A 175 1.28 7.89 3.20
C GLU A 175 0.15 8.61 3.95
N PHE A 176 -0.99 8.83 3.28
CA PHE A 176 -2.15 9.47 3.90
C PHE A 176 -2.74 8.60 5.02
N LEU A 177 -2.91 7.29 4.78
CA LEU A 177 -3.41 6.36 5.80
C LEU A 177 -2.45 6.27 7.00
N SER A 178 -1.14 6.23 6.76
CA SER A 178 -0.14 6.26 7.82
C SER A 178 -0.22 7.56 8.62
N PHE A 179 -0.37 8.70 7.95
CA PHE A 179 -0.55 10.00 8.60
C PHE A 179 -1.80 10.03 9.51
N LEU A 180 -2.93 9.47 9.06
CA LEU A 180 -4.15 9.37 9.88
C LEU A 180 -3.93 8.50 11.12
N ILE A 181 -3.25 7.35 10.98
CA ILE A 181 -2.95 6.46 12.11
C ILE A 181 -2.04 7.16 13.13
N VAL A 182 -0.98 7.83 12.65
CA VAL A 182 -0.07 8.59 13.54
C VAL A 182 -0.80 9.76 14.20
N GLY A 183 -1.74 10.40 13.48
CA GLY A 183 -2.62 11.43 14.05
C GLY A 183 -3.48 10.87 15.19
N GLY A 184 -4.07 9.70 15.02
CA GLY A 184 -4.81 9.00 16.08
C GLY A 184 -3.93 8.67 17.30
N ILE A 185 -2.72 8.14 17.05
CA ILE A 185 -1.74 7.87 18.12
C ILE A 185 -1.36 9.17 18.85
N ASN A 186 -1.18 10.28 18.11
CA ASN A 186 -0.88 11.58 18.71
C ASN A 186 -2.01 12.05 19.66
N THR A 187 -3.26 11.90 19.22
CA THR A 187 -4.42 12.26 20.06
C THR A 187 -4.46 11.44 21.36
N VAL A 188 -4.30 10.12 21.27
CA VAL A 188 -4.26 9.24 22.45
C VAL A 188 -3.06 9.59 23.35
N SER A 189 -1.89 9.82 22.77
CA SER A 189 -0.68 10.22 23.50
C SER A 189 -0.88 11.55 24.23
N ASN A 190 -1.56 12.52 23.59
CA ASN A 190 -1.87 13.80 24.23
C ASN A 190 -2.74 13.61 25.47
N VAL A 191 -3.81 12.80 25.38
CA VAL A 191 -4.66 12.49 26.54
C VAL A 191 -3.85 11.84 27.65
N ILE A 192 -3.03 10.82 27.33
CA ILE A 192 -2.21 10.11 28.33
C ILE A 192 -1.23 11.08 29.01
N PHE A 193 -0.45 11.84 28.23
CA PHE A 193 0.53 12.75 28.81
C PHE A 193 -0.12 13.90 29.59
N SER A 194 -1.21 14.49 29.10
CA SER A 194 -1.92 15.53 29.83
C SER A 194 -2.49 15.00 31.16
N THR A 195 -3.03 13.77 31.17
CA THR A 195 -3.47 13.11 32.41
C THR A 195 -2.30 12.87 33.37
N ILE A 196 -1.15 12.43 32.89
CA ILE A 196 0.05 12.27 33.75
C ILE A 196 0.47 13.62 34.32
N TYR A 197 0.51 14.68 33.50
CA TYR A 197 0.89 16.00 33.99
C TYR A 197 -0.12 16.60 34.97
N SER A 198 -1.41 16.28 34.85
CA SER A 198 -2.44 16.73 35.79
C SER A 198 -2.28 16.15 37.20
N LEU A 199 -1.52 15.07 37.37
CA LEU A 199 -1.16 14.55 38.72
C LEU A 199 -0.22 15.51 39.47
N PHE A 200 0.52 16.35 38.77
CA PHE A 200 1.50 17.28 39.32
C PHE A 200 1.07 18.76 39.19
N ILE A 201 0.21 19.07 38.22
CA ILE A 201 -0.29 20.41 37.92
C ILE A 201 -1.80 20.39 38.14
N PRO A 202 -2.31 21.01 39.21
CA PRO A 202 -3.74 20.94 39.55
C PRO A 202 -4.68 21.59 38.53
N ASN A 203 -4.16 22.58 37.75
CA ASN A 203 -4.96 23.24 36.73
C ASN A 203 -4.90 22.42 35.41
N THR A 204 -6.05 21.91 34.98
CA THR A 204 -6.19 21.04 33.80
C THR A 204 -5.69 21.74 32.54
N THR A 205 -6.00 23.00 32.35
CA THR A 205 -5.56 23.78 31.20
C THR A 205 -4.03 23.93 31.18
N LEU A 206 -3.41 24.19 32.32
CA LEU A 206 -1.95 24.27 32.41
C LEU A 206 -1.27 22.91 32.24
N ALA A 207 -1.86 21.81 32.70
CA ALA A 207 -1.36 20.45 32.51
C ALA A 207 -1.42 20.00 31.03
N PHE A 208 -2.37 20.53 30.26
CA PHE A 208 -2.52 20.27 28.84
C PHE A 208 -1.29 20.71 28.01
N PHE A 209 -0.65 21.84 28.35
CA PHE A 209 0.49 22.38 27.59
C PHE A 209 1.67 21.38 27.48
N PRO A 210 2.27 20.91 28.58
CA PRO A 210 3.37 19.94 28.48
C PRO A 210 2.92 18.61 27.87
N GLY A 211 1.67 18.18 28.08
CA GLY A 211 1.09 17.00 27.47
C GLY A 211 1.08 17.12 25.94
N TYR A 212 0.61 18.26 25.42
CA TYR A 212 0.58 18.56 24.00
C TYR A 212 1.97 18.61 23.38
N ILE A 213 2.92 19.29 24.03
CA ILE A 213 4.30 19.34 23.56
C ILE A 213 4.90 17.95 23.46
N THR A 214 4.79 17.15 24.51
CA THR A 214 5.33 15.78 24.55
C THR A 214 4.72 14.89 23.49
N SER A 215 3.40 14.94 23.29
CA SER A 215 2.71 14.17 22.25
C SER A 215 3.14 14.56 20.84
N ASN A 216 3.37 15.87 20.59
CA ASN A 216 3.87 16.34 19.30
C ASN A 216 5.31 15.92 19.00
N VAL A 217 6.17 15.78 20.02
CA VAL A 217 7.51 15.18 19.85
C VAL A 217 7.38 13.74 19.41
N VAL A 218 6.52 12.95 20.07
CA VAL A 218 6.24 11.55 19.67
C VAL A 218 5.69 11.49 18.25
N SER A 219 4.73 12.35 17.90
CA SER A 219 4.15 12.44 16.57
C SER A 219 5.18 12.78 15.50
N TYR A 220 6.09 13.72 15.76
CA TYR A 220 7.18 14.05 14.85
C TYR A 220 8.10 12.85 14.60
N LEU A 221 8.48 12.12 15.66
CA LEU A 221 9.33 10.95 15.54
C LEU A 221 8.66 9.83 14.72
N LEU A 222 7.37 9.58 14.97
CA LEU A 222 6.61 8.56 14.24
C LEU A 222 6.41 8.95 12.78
N ASN A 223 5.99 10.20 12.50
CA ASN A 223 5.82 10.67 11.13
C ASN A 223 7.13 10.63 10.35
N SER A 224 8.23 11.10 10.92
CA SER A 224 9.53 11.10 10.25
C SER A 224 10.00 9.68 9.92
N LYS A 225 9.84 8.72 10.84
CA LYS A 225 10.31 7.34 10.66
C LYS A 225 9.36 6.47 9.85
N LEU A 226 8.05 6.55 10.12
CA LEU A 226 7.07 5.60 9.60
C LEU A 226 6.34 6.13 8.36
N THR A 227 5.92 7.40 8.38
CA THR A 227 5.12 7.99 7.29
C THR A 227 6.00 8.44 6.13
N PHE A 228 6.92 9.35 6.41
CA PHE A 228 7.70 10.02 5.36
C PHE A 228 9.07 9.39 5.12
N LYS A 229 9.55 8.54 6.03
CA LYS A 229 10.89 7.90 5.98
C LYS A 229 12.03 8.89 5.78
N GLU A 230 11.91 10.04 6.42
CA GLU A 230 12.90 11.11 6.35
C GLU A 230 13.86 11.10 7.53
N ARG A 231 15.07 11.66 7.32
CA ARG A 231 16.01 11.87 8.42
C ARG A 231 15.48 12.93 9.37
N LEU A 232 15.62 12.65 10.68
CA LEU A 232 15.32 13.62 11.73
C LEU A 232 16.20 14.87 11.55
N GLY A 233 15.62 16.04 11.79
CA GLY A 233 16.35 17.30 11.70
C GLY A 233 15.68 18.40 12.50
N PHE A 234 16.47 19.23 13.17
CA PHE A 234 15.95 20.29 14.04
C PHE A 234 15.06 21.30 13.28
N VAL A 235 15.48 21.73 12.09
CA VAL A 235 14.69 22.65 11.26
C VAL A 235 13.37 22.02 10.83
N LYS A 236 13.37 20.72 10.49
CA LYS A 236 12.14 19.98 10.16
C LYS A 236 11.21 19.86 11.36
N PHE A 237 11.79 19.61 12.55
CA PHE A 237 11.04 19.58 13.80
C PHE A 237 10.34 20.91 14.09
N ILE A 238 11.04 22.04 13.95
CA ILE A 238 10.47 23.37 14.16
C ILE A 238 9.34 23.62 13.16
N LYS A 239 9.54 23.33 11.87
CA LYS A 239 8.48 23.48 10.84
C LYS A 239 7.26 22.62 11.15
N PHE A 240 7.48 21.37 11.57
CA PHE A 240 6.41 20.48 12.00
C PHE A 240 5.65 21.06 13.19
N PHE A 241 6.35 21.51 14.21
CA PHE A 241 5.76 22.09 15.41
C PHE A 241 4.92 23.35 15.10
N ILE A 242 5.44 24.25 14.25
CA ILE A 242 4.73 25.45 13.81
C ILE A 242 3.42 25.08 13.09
N SER A 243 3.41 24.04 12.28
CA SER A 243 2.20 23.60 11.57
C SER A 243 1.09 23.09 12.50
N TYR A 244 1.42 22.72 13.73
CA TYR A 244 0.47 22.28 14.76
C TYR A 244 -0.05 23.41 15.66
N ILE A 245 0.50 24.63 15.57
CA ILE A 245 0.05 25.78 16.38
C ILE A 245 -1.45 26.06 16.24
N PRO A 246 -2.05 26.11 15.03
CA PRO A 246 -3.48 26.33 14.90
C PRO A 246 -4.32 25.28 15.63
N ASN A 247 -3.92 24.01 15.52
CA ASN A 247 -4.60 22.92 16.21
C ASN A 247 -4.44 23.01 17.73
N PHE A 248 -3.27 23.42 18.22
CA PHE A 248 -3.01 23.68 19.62
C PHE A 248 -3.95 24.76 20.19
N ILE A 249 -4.09 25.90 19.50
CA ILE A 249 -4.97 26.99 19.93
C ILE A 249 -6.43 26.49 20.04
N ILE A 250 -6.91 25.77 19.02
CA ILE A 250 -8.28 25.23 19.01
C ILE A 250 -8.48 24.26 20.18
N GLN A 251 -7.57 23.31 20.38
CA GLN A 251 -7.69 22.34 21.47
C GLN A 251 -7.60 23.01 22.85
N THR A 252 -6.74 24.00 23.03
CA THR A 252 -6.62 24.75 24.30
C THR A 252 -7.93 25.47 24.60
N ILE A 253 -8.56 26.11 23.62
CA ILE A 253 -9.85 26.79 23.80
C ILE A 253 -10.93 25.77 24.20
N ILE A 254 -10.96 24.60 23.54
CA ILE A 254 -11.92 23.54 23.85
C ILE A 254 -11.73 23.07 25.29
N VAL A 255 -10.50 22.73 25.70
CA VAL A 255 -10.19 22.29 27.06
C VAL A 255 -10.60 23.35 28.10
N TRP A 256 -10.26 24.61 27.84
CA TRP A 256 -10.63 25.71 28.71
C TRP A 256 -12.15 25.91 28.83
N LEU A 257 -12.89 25.79 27.73
CA LEU A 257 -14.35 25.84 27.74
C LEU A 257 -14.94 24.69 28.58
N PHE A 258 -14.48 23.47 28.38
CA PHE A 258 -14.95 22.32 29.14
C PHE A 258 -14.65 22.45 30.65
N ASP A 259 -13.46 22.91 31.01
CA ASP A 259 -13.02 23.09 32.39
C ASP A 259 -13.92 24.12 33.11
N ASN A 260 -14.26 25.24 32.42
CA ASN A 260 -15.11 26.27 32.98
C ASN A 260 -16.63 25.95 32.98
N PHE A 261 -17.11 25.11 32.03
CA PHE A 261 -18.53 24.77 31.93
C PHE A 261 -18.91 23.54 32.75
N ILE A 262 -17.99 22.64 33.05
CA ILE A 262 -18.25 21.38 33.75
C ILE A 262 -17.86 21.49 35.24
N HIS A 263 -16.86 22.30 35.58
CA HIS A 263 -16.34 22.47 36.92
C HIS A 263 -16.61 23.88 37.53
N GLY A 264 -17.24 24.78 36.81
CA GLY A 264 -17.79 26.06 37.28
C GLY A 264 -19.27 25.93 37.57
#